data_7c55c88632f108296864b7a731f33b6b
#
_entry.id   7c55c88632f108296864b7a731f33b6b
#
_cell.length_a   1.000
_cell.length_b   1.000
_cell.length_c   1.000
_cell.angle_alpha   90.00
_cell.angle_beta   90.00
_cell.angle_gamma   90.00
#
_symmetry.space_group_name_H-M   'P 1'
#
loop_
_entity.id
_entity.type
_entity.pdbx_description
1 polymer ?
#
loop_
_entity_poly.entity_id
_entity_poly.type
_entity_poly.pdbx_seq_one_letter_code
_entity_poly.pdbx_strand_id
1 'polypeptide(L)'
;MTTEEPGPGQPQPFNVESADSGERWCQLTVRGDVDVDAVPRLENAVEDALRRGRPHIAVDMSSVSFMDSTALRALIRARDDALANGGSLRVTRASRAVVVLLELTALTDLLGSGDEGPTRGGTAGG
;
A
#
# COMPACT_ATOMS: atom_id res chain seq x y z
N MET A 1 29.27 -17.64 -3.11
CA MET A 1 28.18 -17.90 -3.54
C MET A 1 27.36 -16.79 -3.99
N THR A 2 26.64 -16.99 -4.86
CA THR A 2 25.96 -16.03 -5.37
C THR A 2 24.75 -15.80 -4.72
N THR A 3 24.32 -14.65 -4.65
CA THR A 3 23.06 -14.38 -4.21
C THR A 3 22.17 -14.61 -5.30
N GLU A 4 21.19 -15.39 -5.09
CA GLU A 4 20.35 -15.62 -6.08
C GLU A 4 19.18 -14.85 -5.99
N GLU A 5 18.73 -14.23 -6.99
CA GLU A 5 17.48 -13.59 -7.00
C GLU A 5 16.45 -14.58 -7.40
N PRO A 6 15.27 -14.55 -6.79
CA PRO A 6 14.22 -15.46 -7.20
C PRO A 6 13.86 -15.24 -8.64
N GLY A 7 13.68 -16.30 -9.38
CA GLY A 7 13.28 -16.19 -10.76
C GLY A 7 11.80 -15.94 -10.89
N PRO A 8 11.33 -15.72 -12.10
CA PRO A 8 9.92 -15.54 -12.33
C PRO A 8 9.14 -16.73 -11.82
N GLY A 9 8.06 -16.49 -11.15
CA GLY A 9 7.25 -17.56 -10.63
C GLY A 9 7.68 -18.11 -9.30
N GLN A 10 8.82 -17.71 -8.80
CA GLN A 10 9.22 -18.16 -7.47
C GLN A 10 8.65 -17.24 -6.42
N PRO A 11 8.30 -17.77 -5.25
CA PRO A 11 7.76 -16.92 -4.19
C PRO A 11 8.79 -15.89 -3.77
N GLN A 12 8.34 -14.71 -3.46
CA GLN A 12 9.21 -13.64 -2.97
C GLN A 12 8.72 -13.22 -1.61
N PRO A 13 9.61 -13.10 -0.64
CA PRO A 13 9.18 -12.83 0.72
C PRO A 13 8.46 -11.50 0.82
N PHE A 14 7.39 -11.51 1.58
CA PHE A 14 6.66 -10.30 1.87
C PHE A 14 7.41 -9.48 2.90
N ASN A 15 7.41 -8.18 2.72
CA ASN A 15 7.95 -7.28 3.71
C ASN A 15 7.15 -6.00 3.69
N VAL A 16 6.93 -5.42 4.86
CA VAL A 16 6.31 -4.11 4.95
C VAL A 16 7.08 -3.29 5.97
N GLU A 17 7.41 -2.06 5.58
CA GLU A 17 8.09 -1.13 6.46
C GLU A 17 7.28 0.12 6.55
N SER A 18 7.27 0.75 7.71
CA SER A 18 6.55 1.99 7.86
C SER A 18 7.49 3.10 8.32
N ALA A 19 7.21 4.29 7.88
CA ALA A 19 7.97 5.47 8.27
C ALA A 19 7.01 6.62 8.37
N ASP A 20 7.21 7.45 9.37
CA ASP A 20 6.37 8.63 9.51
C ASP A 20 6.78 9.67 8.49
N SER A 21 5.77 10.34 7.94
CA SER A 21 6.03 11.25 6.85
C SER A 21 5.10 12.44 7.00
N GLY A 22 5.45 13.37 7.81
CA GLY A 22 4.59 14.49 8.12
C GLY A 22 3.76 14.18 9.35
N GLU A 23 3.05 15.18 9.84
CA GLU A 23 2.43 15.06 11.13
C GLU A 23 1.35 14.02 11.22
N ARG A 24 0.56 13.86 10.22
CA ARG A 24 -0.53 12.90 10.23
C ARG A 24 -0.37 11.87 9.12
N TRP A 25 0.83 11.71 8.60
CA TRP A 25 1.10 10.85 7.45
C TRP A 25 1.99 9.69 7.82
N CYS A 26 1.73 8.57 7.20
CA CYS A 26 2.56 7.37 7.32
C CYS A 26 2.84 6.85 5.92
N GLN A 27 4.08 6.50 5.67
CA GLN A 27 4.50 5.88 4.42
C GLN A 27 4.70 4.40 4.68
N LEU A 28 4.00 3.56 3.95
CA LEU A 28 4.25 2.13 3.99
C LEU A 28 4.95 1.71 2.71
N THR A 29 5.97 0.91 2.83
CA THR A 29 6.66 0.34 1.69
C THR A 29 6.45 -1.16 1.74
N VAL A 30 5.81 -1.70 0.71
CA VAL A 30 5.42 -3.10 0.65
C VAL A 30 6.21 -3.78 -0.47
N ARG A 31 6.76 -4.94 -0.20
CA ARG A 31 7.56 -5.66 -1.16
C ARG A 31 7.16 -7.11 -1.19
N GLY A 32 7.43 -7.77 -2.30
CA GLY A 32 7.28 -9.22 -2.42
C GLY A 32 5.87 -9.63 -2.76
N ASP A 33 5.51 -10.82 -2.35
CA ASP A 33 4.21 -11.40 -2.65
C ASP A 33 3.22 -11.01 -1.57
N VAL A 34 2.11 -10.42 -1.97
CA VAL A 34 1.09 -9.99 -1.03
C VAL A 34 -0.11 -10.89 -1.22
N ASP A 35 -0.09 -11.99 -0.51
CA ASP A 35 -1.12 -13.01 -0.58
C ASP A 35 -1.86 -13.09 0.76
N VAL A 36 -2.66 -14.12 0.93
CA VAL A 36 -3.46 -14.26 2.12
C VAL A 36 -2.58 -14.30 3.38
N ASP A 37 -1.38 -14.87 3.29
CA ASP A 37 -0.52 -14.97 4.46
C ASP A 37 0.09 -13.62 4.84
N ALA A 38 0.19 -12.70 3.91
CA ALA A 38 0.73 -11.39 4.19
C ALA A 38 -0.30 -10.43 4.77
N VAL A 39 -1.59 -10.74 4.60
CA VAL A 39 -2.65 -9.81 4.97
C VAL A 39 -2.58 -9.38 6.44
N PRO A 40 -2.40 -10.27 7.42
CA PRO A 40 -2.36 -9.79 8.80
C PRO A 40 -1.24 -8.79 9.07
N ARG A 41 -0.08 -8.98 8.44
CA ARG A 41 1.02 -8.05 8.64
C ARG A 41 0.73 -6.71 7.99
N LEU A 42 0.09 -6.72 6.83
CA LEU A 42 -0.30 -5.49 6.19
C LEU A 42 -1.35 -4.75 7.03
N GLU A 43 -2.33 -5.49 7.53
CA GLU A 43 -3.37 -4.90 8.37
C GLU A 43 -2.78 -4.33 9.64
N ASN A 44 -1.85 -5.02 10.25
CA ASN A 44 -1.22 -4.53 11.48
C ASN A 44 -0.47 -3.23 11.23
N ALA A 45 0.21 -3.12 10.09
CA ALA A 45 0.93 -1.89 9.78
C ALA A 45 -0.02 -0.70 9.64
N VAL A 46 -1.17 -0.93 9.02
CA VAL A 46 -2.16 0.13 8.86
C VAL A 46 -2.76 0.49 10.22
N GLU A 47 -3.13 -0.51 11.00
CA GLU A 47 -3.72 -0.25 12.31
C GLU A 47 -2.77 0.50 13.21
N ASP A 48 -1.49 0.17 13.14
CA ASP A 48 -0.51 0.85 13.94
C ASP A 48 -0.41 2.33 13.56
N ALA A 49 -0.44 2.62 12.27
CA ALA A 49 -0.42 4.02 11.82
C ALA A 49 -1.65 4.77 12.35
N LEU A 50 -2.81 4.14 12.28
CA LEU A 50 -4.03 4.78 12.76
C LEU A 50 -3.97 5.04 14.27
N ARG A 51 -3.43 4.07 15.02
CA ARG A 51 -3.30 4.27 16.47
C ARG A 51 -2.34 5.38 16.82
N ARG A 52 -1.36 5.63 15.97
CA ARG A 52 -0.40 6.71 16.21
C ARG A 52 -0.91 8.06 15.72
N GLY A 53 -2.18 8.11 15.30
CA GLY A 53 -2.74 9.37 14.83
C GLY A 53 -2.30 9.78 13.44
N ARG A 54 -1.94 8.79 12.61
CA ARG A 54 -1.47 9.05 11.26
C ARG A 54 -2.39 8.39 10.25
N PRO A 55 -3.59 8.95 10.05
CA PRO A 55 -4.58 8.29 9.21
C PRO A 55 -4.38 8.51 7.71
N HIS A 56 -3.42 9.33 7.32
CA HIS A 56 -3.13 9.50 5.89
C HIS A 56 -1.99 8.57 5.54
N ILE A 57 -2.29 7.54 4.75
CA ILE A 57 -1.36 6.46 4.49
C ILE A 57 -1.03 6.42 3.01
N ALA A 58 0.25 6.57 2.71
CA ALA A 58 0.76 6.45 1.36
C ALA A 58 1.45 5.10 1.27
N VAL A 59 1.10 4.30 0.29
CA VAL A 59 1.62 2.95 0.16
C VAL A 59 2.43 2.84 -1.12
N ASP A 60 3.70 2.52 -0.96
CA ASP A 60 4.58 2.29 -2.11
C ASP A 60 4.59 0.79 -2.36
N MET A 61 4.05 0.38 -3.46
CA MET A 61 3.98 -1.02 -3.86
C MET A 61 4.76 -1.28 -5.14
N SER A 62 5.78 -0.45 -5.40
CA SER A 62 6.57 -0.61 -6.62
C SER A 62 7.39 -1.89 -6.65
N SER A 63 7.65 -2.48 -5.49
CA SER A 63 8.40 -3.73 -5.42
C SER A 63 7.53 -4.94 -5.08
N VAL A 64 6.23 -4.83 -5.31
CA VAL A 64 5.33 -5.96 -5.11
C VAL A 64 5.40 -6.85 -6.35
N SER A 65 5.69 -8.13 -6.14
CA SER A 65 5.82 -9.08 -7.24
C SER A 65 4.49 -9.69 -7.61
N PHE A 66 3.61 -9.80 -6.66
CA PHE A 66 2.34 -10.48 -6.84
C PHE A 66 1.35 -9.97 -5.81
N MET A 67 0.11 -9.83 -6.18
CA MET A 67 -0.94 -9.49 -5.25
C MET A 67 -2.21 -10.19 -5.70
N ASP A 68 -2.91 -10.83 -4.76
CA ASP A 68 -4.14 -11.53 -5.10
C ASP A 68 -5.36 -10.72 -4.60
N SER A 69 -6.54 -11.26 -4.87
CA SER A 69 -7.76 -10.54 -4.53
C SER A 69 -7.98 -10.46 -3.02
N THR A 70 -7.44 -11.40 -2.26
CA THR A 70 -7.56 -11.35 -0.80
C THR A 70 -6.80 -10.14 -0.27
N ALA A 71 -5.59 -9.93 -0.79
CA ALA A 71 -4.80 -8.77 -0.41
C ALA A 71 -5.46 -7.48 -0.88
N LEU A 72 -6.06 -7.50 -2.05
CA LEU A 72 -6.75 -6.31 -2.54
C LEU A 72 -7.92 -5.95 -1.62
N ARG A 73 -8.66 -6.93 -1.16
CA ARG A 73 -9.73 -6.65 -0.20
C ARG A 73 -9.20 -6.04 1.07
N ALA A 74 -8.04 -6.51 1.53
CA ALA A 74 -7.43 -5.94 2.72
C ALA A 74 -7.06 -4.48 2.51
N LEU A 75 -6.58 -4.12 1.32
CA LEU A 75 -6.29 -2.72 1.02
C LEU A 75 -7.56 -1.88 1.01
N ILE A 76 -8.65 -2.41 0.50
CA ILE A 76 -9.90 -1.68 0.45
C ILE A 76 -10.40 -1.44 1.87
N ARG A 77 -10.33 -2.46 2.73
CA ARG A 77 -10.74 -2.29 4.12
C ARG A 77 -9.85 -1.29 4.83
N ALA A 78 -8.55 -1.33 4.54
CA ALA A 78 -7.62 -0.38 5.13
C ALA A 78 -7.96 1.05 4.71
N ARG A 79 -8.34 1.23 3.44
CA ARG A 79 -8.75 2.55 2.98
C ARG A 79 -10.01 3.01 3.72
N ASP A 80 -10.97 2.11 3.90
CA ASP A 80 -12.18 2.46 4.61
C ASP A 80 -11.88 2.85 6.06
N ASP A 81 -10.97 2.15 6.71
CA ASP A 81 -10.58 2.47 8.07
C ASP A 81 -9.87 3.81 8.13
N ALA A 82 -9.00 4.10 7.17
CA ALA A 82 -8.33 5.39 7.13
C ALA A 82 -9.34 6.52 6.95
N LEU A 83 -10.31 6.32 6.04
CA LEU A 83 -11.34 7.31 5.84
C LEU A 83 -12.17 7.52 7.10
N ALA A 84 -12.49 6.45 7.80
CA ALA A 84 -13.25 6.55 9.03
C ALA A 84 -12.49 7.30 10.12
N ASN A 85 -11.18 7.36 10.01
CA ASN A 85 -10.35 8.09 10.95
C ASN A 85 -9.96 9.48 10.43
N GLY A 86 -10.65 9.95 9.41
CA GLY A 86 -10.39 11.28 8.88
C GLY A 86 -9.20 11.37 7.97
N GLY A 87 -8.76 10.26 7.44
CA GLY A 87 -7.57 10.23 6.60
C GLY A 87 -7.82 9.69 5.21
N SER A 88 -6.82 9.03 4.68
CA SER A 88 -6.86 8.51 3.32
C SER A 88 -5.86 7.38 3.16
N LEU A 89 -6.04 6.57 2.16
CA LEU A 89 -5.03 5.58 1.80
C LEU A 89 -4.90 5.57 0.29
N ARG A 90 -3.68 5.72 -0.20
CA ARG A 90 -3.43 5.68 -1.62
C ARG A 90 -2.18 4.90 -1.92
N VAL A 91 -2.20 4.20 -3.03
CA VAL A 91 -1.02 3.51 -3.55
C VAL A 91 -0.29 4.54 -4.41
N THR A 92 0.85 5.02 -3.94
CA THR A 92 1.56 6.11 -4.61
C THR A 92 2.52 5.63 -5.67
N ARG A 93 2.98 4.38 -5.56
CA ARG A 93 3.77 3.75 -6.59
C ARG A 93 3.33 2.32 -6.70
N ALA A 94 3.20 1.80 -7.89
CA ALA A 94 2.69 0.45 -8.08
C ALA A 94 3.51 -0.29 -9.11
N SER A 95 3.81 -1.55 -8.81
CA SER A 95 4.43 -2.42 -9.78
C SER A 95 3.41 -2.76 -10.85
N ARG A 96 3.88 -3.37 -11.94
CA ARG A 96 2.98 -3.76 -12.99
C ARG A 96 1.93 -4.73 -12.48
N ALA A 97 2.30 -5.66 -11.63
CA ALA A 97 1.34 -6.63 -11.09
C ALA A 97 0.21 -5.93 -10.35
N VAL A 98 0.54 -4.90 -9.59
CA VAL A 98 -0.47 -4.16 -8.85
C VAL A 98 -1.35 -3.35 -9.78
N VAL A 99 -0.73 -2.67 -10.76
CA VAL A 99 -1.49 -1.87 -11.71
C VAL A 99 -2.49 -2.73 -12.47
N VAL A 100 -2.04 -3.88 -12.96
CA VAL A 100 -2.91 -4.76 -13.73
C VAL A 100 -4.09 -5.23 -12.87
N LEU A 101 -3.83 -5.59 -11.63
CA LEU A 101 -4.92 -6.04 -10.76
C LEU A 101 -5.92 -4.92 -10.51
N LEU A 102 -5.43 -3.71 -10.27
CA LEU A 102 -6.33 -2.59 -10.03
C LEU A 102 -7.14 -2.26 -11.27
N GLU A 103 -6.54 -2.38 -12.44
CA GLU A 103 -7.26 -2.14 -13.67
C GLU A 103 -8.32 -3.18 -13.92
N LEU A 104 -7.98 -4.44 -13.69
CA LEU A 104 -8.93 -5.53 -13.92
C LEU A 104 -10.12 -5.47 -12.96
N THR A 105 -9.94 -4.88 -11.81
CA THR A 105 -11.00 -4.81 -10.82
C THR A 105 -11.66 -3.43 -10.77
N ALA A 106 -11.28 -2.53 -11.68
CA ALA A 106 -11.82 -1.18 -11.76
C ALA A 106 -11.58 -0.39 -10.47
N LEU A 107 -10.45 -0.64 -9.83
CA LEU A 107 -10.11 0.03 -8.58
C LEU A 107 -8.92 0.95 -8.72
N THR A 108 -8.78 1.54 -9.91
CA THR A 108 -7.64 2.44 -10.14
C THR A 108 -7.71 3.71 -9.31
N ASP A 109 -8.85 3.99 -8.70
CA ASP A 109 -8.94 5.13 -7.82
C ASP A 109 -8.13 4.93 -6.54
N LEU A 110 -7.63 3.72 -6.26
CA LEU A 110 -6.68 3.55 -5.19
C LEU A 110 -5.32 4.14 -5.53
N LEU A 111 -5.03 4.32 -6.81
CA LEU A 111 -3.76 4.88 -7.20
C LEU A 111 -3.75 6.37 -6.95
N GLY A 112 -2.69 6.86 -6.36
CA GLY A 112 -2.53 8.29 -6.17
C GLY A 112 -1.37 8.77 -6.98
N SER A 113 -1.27 10.06 -7.16
CA SER A 113 -0.12 10.59 -7.86
C SER A 113 1.07 10.55 -6.91
N GLY A 114 2.22 10.41 -7.46
CA GLY A 114 3.41 10.31 -6.64
C GLY A 114 3.73 11.57 -5.89
N ASP A 115 3.10 12.67 -6.23
CA ASP A 115 3.35 13.91 -5.54
C ASP A 115 2.28 14.21 -4.51
N GLU A 116 1.37 13.31 -4.23
CA GLU A 116 0.46 13.52 -3.14
C GLU A 116 1.19 13.39 -1.83
N GLY A 117 0.84 14.15 -0.89
CA GLY A 117 1.48 14.08 0.39
C GLY A 117 1.02 15.23 1.23
N PRO A 118 1.63 15.41 2.40
CA PRO A 118 1.12 16.40 3.34
C PRO A 118 1.13 17.79 2.80
N THR A 119 1.99 18.09 1.85
CA THR A 119 2.06 19.42 1.35
C THR A 119 1.15 19.71 0.21
N ARG A 120 0.47 18.74 -0.29
CA ARG A 120 -0.38 18.97 -1.41
C ARG A 120 -1.59 19.69 -1.05
N GLY A 121 -1.83 19.98 -0.09
CA GLY A 121 -2.89 20.76 0.24
C GLY A 121 -4.05 20.71 -0.58
N GLY A 122 -4.94 20.27 -0.29
CA GLY A 122 -6.22 20.42 -0.70
C GLY A 122 -6.53 20.65 -2.10
N THR A 123 -5.76 20.31 -2.93
CA THR A 123 -6.06 20.52 -4.21
C THR A 123 -7.24 19.84 -4.52
N ALA A 124 -8.10 20.54 -4.88
CA ALA A 124 -9.29 20.02 -5.04
C ALA A 124 -9.37 18.99 -5.98
N GLY A 125 -8.66 19.06 -6.82
CA GLY A 125 -8.81 18.07 -7.69
C GLY A 125 -8.91 16.92 -6.99
N GLY A 126 -8.65 17.15 -5.98
CA GLY A 126 -8.75 16.03 -5.24
C GLY A 126 -9.58 15.34 -5.82
#